data_12f96aa4edc73c216d318b7648282a37
#
_entry.id   12f96aa4edc73c216d318b7648282a37
#
_cell.length_a   1.000
_cell.length_b   1.000
_cell.length_c   1.000
_cell.angle_alpha   90.00
_cell.angle_beta   90.00
_cell.angle_gamma   90.00
#
_symmetry.space_group_name_H-M   'P 1'
#
loop_
_entity.id
_entity.type
_entity.pdbx_description
1 polymer ?
#
loop_
_entity_poly.entity_id
_entity_poly.type
_entity_poly.pdbx_seq_one_letter_code
_entity_poly.pdbx_strand_id
1 'polypeptide(L)'
;MTNEVKGIDRPLKDILATALVSYYQIPTYQRPYQWTEENCEKLLDDLFENYEYHKKDDYFCGSLVLIAIDTDSETNAETYDVVDGQQRLSTFILLAKVLATLYNEHLSKTSRDFLEKSLSDTDGEKRKRLTFNTIGLNAKDDLQGALDFFDNLDASKGKNSKSSDPSKGKNNYLKNAICLKNYLEKKRLNTLTFSLSGCILRSYLSKPLVPI
;
A
#
# COMPACT_ATOMS: atom_id res chain seq x y z
N MET A 1 18.11 -11.16 27.70
CA MET A 1 18.27 -10.22 26.56
C MET A 1 17.00 -9.42 26.50
N THR A 2 17.07 -8.12 26.69
CA THR A 2 15.91 -7.24 26.59
C THR A 2 15.61 -7.04 25.10
N ASN A 3 14.43 -7.43 24.65
CA ASN A 3 13.94 -7.10 23.30
C ASN A 3 13.74 -5.60 23.24
N GLU A 4 14.66 -4.91 22.60
CA GLU A 4 14.57 -3.47 22.41
C GLU A 4 13.66 -3.21 21.19
N VAL A 5 12.54 -2.53 21.44
CA VAL A 5 11.67 -2.00 20.37
C VAL A 5 12.27 -0.67 19.93
N LYS A 6 12.70 -0.57 18.68
CA LYS A 6 13.24 0.66 18.10
C LYS A 6 12.18 1.39 17.30
N GLY A 7 11.90 2.64 17.66
CA GLY A 7 11.11 3.54 16.83
C GLY A 7 12.00 4.22 15.79
N ILE A 8 11.64 4.10 14.50
CA ILE A 8 12.37 4.72 13.40
C ILE A 8 11.36 5.49 12.55
N ASP A 9 11.63 6.78 12.34
CA ASP A 9 10.84 7.58 11.40
C ASP A 9 11.33 7.30 9.98
N ARG A 10 10.42 6.84 9.11
CA ARG A 10 10.74 6.56 7.71
C ARG A 10 9.68 7.15 6.78
N PRO A 11 10.09 7.79 5.68
CA PRO A 11 9.16 8.17 4.62
C PRO A 11 8.45 6.93 4.05
N LEU A 12 7.21 7.09 3.63
CA LEU A 12 6.43 6.00 3.01
C LEU A 12 7.15 5.39 1.78
N LYS A 13 7.86 6.22 1.02
CA LYS A 13 8.69 5.76 -0.11
C LYS A 13 9.74 4.73 0.32
N ASP A 14 10.33 4.92 1.51
CA ASP A 14 11.38 4.03 2.02
C ASP A 14 10.80 2.72 2.56
N ILE A 15 9.53 2.73 2.95
CA ILE A 15 8.80 1.53 3.37
C ILE A 15 8.35 0.73 2.15
N LEU A 16 7.81 1.39 1.12
CA LEU A 16 7.18 0.70 0.00
C LEU A 16 8.12 0.40 -1.17
N ALA A 17 9.16 1.21 -1.40
CA ALA A 17 9.88 1.18 -2.66
C ALA A 17 11.40 1.43 -2.60
N THR A 18 12.06 1.25 -1.46
CA THR A 18 13.52 1.44 -1.39
C THR A 18 14.34 0.28 -1.93
N ALA A 19 15.64 0.59 -2.17
CA ALA A 19 16.64 -0.36 -2.67
C ALA A 19 16.94 -1.51 -1.68
N LEU A 20 16.76 -1.29 -0.37
CA LEU A 20 16.70 -2.38 0.60
C LEU A 20 15.29 -2.95 0.56
N VAL A 21 15.11 -3.94 -0.28
CA VAL A 21 13.81 -4.53 -0.58
C VAL A 21 13.22 -5.13 0.69
N SER A 22 12.15 -4.52 1.19
CA SER A 22 11.39 -5.06 2.31
C SER A 22 10.08 -5.63 1.81
N TYR A 23 9.74 -6.82 2.29
CA TYR A 23 8.47 -7.48 2.02
C TYR A 23 7.64 -7.55 3.28
N TYR A 24 6.35 -7.39 3.14
CA TYR A 24 5.42 -7.37 4.27
C TYR A 24 4.47 -8.54 4.17
N GLN A 25 4.20 -9.16 5.30
CA GLN A 25 3.28 -10.26 5.41
C GLN A 25 2.24 -9.95 6.49
N ILE A 26 0.98 -10.15 6.18
CA ILE A 26 -0.10 -10.07 7.16
C ILE A 26 -0.23 -11.45 7.80
N PRO A 27 0.09 -11.60 9.11
CA PRO A 27 0.04 -12.89 9.77
C PRO A 27 -1.39 -13.35 10.06
N THR A 28 -1.54 -14.66 10.32
CA THR A 28 -2.84 -15.33 10.50
C THR A 28 -3.68 -14.80 11.65
N TYR A 29 -3.05 -14.22 12.68
CA TYR A 29 -3.76 -13.68 13.83
C TYR A 29 -4.32 -12.27 13.60
N GLN A 30 -4.01 -11.67 12.45
CA GLN A 30 -4.51 -10.34 12.13
C GLN A 30 -5.98 -10.40 11.68
N ARG A 31 -6.73 -9.38 12.11
CA ARG A 31 -8.13 -9.22 11.66
C ARG A 31 -8.19 -8.93 10.16
N PRO A 32 -9.29 -9.29 9.49
CA PRO A 32 -9.51 -8.93 8.09
C PRO A 32 -9.46 -7.41 7.87
N TYR A 33 -9.27 -7.02 6.61
CA TYR A 33 -9.34 -5.62 6.22
C TYR A 33 -10.76 -5.07 6.44
N GLN A 34 -10.85 -4.03 7.27
CA GLN A 34 -12.12 -3.47 7.74
C GLN A 34 -12.27 -1.96 7.52
N TRP A 35 -11.28 -1.31 6.94
CA TRP A 35 -11.43 0.10 6.59
C TRP A 35 -12.63 0.29 5.67
N THR A 36 -13.35 1.37 5.93
CA THR A 36 -14.50 1.80 5.16
C THR A 36 -14.10 2.89 4.16
N GLU A 37 -15.01 3.23 3.26
CA GLU A 37 -14.85 4.34 2.33
C GLU A 37 -14.55 5.65 3.07
N GLU A 38 -15.22 5.89 4.21
CA GLU A 38 -14.99 7.07 5.06
C GLU A 38 -13.54 7.15 5.58
N ASN A 39 -12.94 6.01 5.95
CA ASN A 39 -11.52 5.97 6.36
C ASN A 39 -10.60 6.33 5.19
N CYS A 40 -10.93 5.88 4.00
CA CYS A 40 -10.15 6.18 2.79
C CYS A 40 -10.27 7.64 2.38
N GLU A 41 -11.49 8.19 2.41
CA GLU A 41 -11.73 9.60 2.13
C GLU A 41 -11.00 10.49 3.12
N LYS A 42 -11.10 10.18 4.42
CA LYS A 42 -10.36 10.93 5.45
C LYS A 42 -8.86 10.88 5.24
N LEU A 43 -8.29 9.71 4.91
CA LEU A 43 -6.87 9.61 4.58
C LEU A 43 -6.50 10.55 3.43
N LEU A 44 -7.29 10.57 2.36
CA LEU A 44 -7.04 11.45 1.23
C LEU A 44 -7.22 12.92 1.57
N ASP A 45 -8.26 13.29 2.34
CA ASP A 45 -8.45 14.66 2.80
C ASP A 45 -7.24 15.15 3.60
N ASP A 46 -6.76 14.35 4.56
CA ASP A 46 -5.59 14.66 5.38
C ASP A 46 -4.32 14.83 4.51
N LEU A 47 -4.11 13.96 3.52
CA LEU A 47 -2.97 14.05 2.61
C LEU A 47 -3.04 15.29 1.71
N PHE A 48 -4.23 15.63 1.20
CA PHE A 48 -4.42 16.81 0.36
C PHE A 48 -4.28 18.09 1.16
N GLU A 49 -4.89 18.15 2.35
CA GLU A 49 -4.79 19.32 3.24
C GLU A 49 -3.32 19.58 3.61
N ASN A 50 -2.59 18.55 3.99
CA ASN A 50 -1.17 18.70 4.28
C ASN A 50 -0.39 19.21 3.06
N TYR A 51 -0.64 18.66 1.86
CA TYR A 51 0.01 19.10 0.64
C TYR A 51 -0.30 20.57 0.30
N GLU A 52 -1.53 21.00 0.46
CA GLU A 52 -1.96 22.36 0.12
C GLU A 52 -1.44 23.42 1.09
N TYR A 53 -1.53 23.13 2.39
CA TYR A 53 -1.28 24.11 3.45
C TYR A 53 0.08 23.97 4.13
N HIS A 54 0.65 22.77 4.13
CA HIS A 54 1.90 22.42 4.85
C HIS A 54 2.99 21.89 3.92
N LYS A 55 3.15 22.48 2.76
CA LYS A 55 4.04 22.03 1.66
C LYS A 55 5.49 21.68 2.04
N LYS A 56 5.94 22.06 3.22
CA LYS A 56 7.31 21.84 3.73
C LYS A 56 7.36 20.89 4.91
N ASP A 57 6.21 20.53 5.46
CA ASP A 57 6.14 19.70 6.64
C ASP A 57 5.78 18.25 6.26
N ASP A 58 6.46 17.33 6.90
CA ASP A 58 6.18 15.92 6.72
C ASP A 58 4.85 15.56 7.40
N TYR A 59 3.96 14.86 6.70
CA TYR A 59 2.71 14.36 7.24
C TYR A 59 2.92 13.01 7.91
N PHE A 60 2.56 12.91 9.20
CA PHE A 60 2.64 11.66 9.93
C PHE A 60 1.45 10.73 9.59
N CYS A 61 1.69 9.75 8.73
CA CYS A 61 0.68 8.79 8.30
C CYS A 61 0.31 7.72 9.34
N GLY A 62 0.93 7.74 10.52
CA GLY A 62 0.70 6.78 11.60
C GLY A 62 1.86 5.84 11.87
N SER A 63 1.64 4.86 12.73
CA SER A 63 2.66 3.87 13.11
C SER A 63 2.49 2.58 12.32
N LEU A 64 3.61 1.90 12.08
CA LEU A 64 3.67 0.55 11.56
C LEU A 64 4.56 -0.29 12.49
N VAL A 65 4.02 -1.34 13.07
CA VAL A 65 4.77 -2.24 13.96
C VAL A 65 5.10 -3.51 13.19
N LEU A 66 6.39 -3.79 13.10
CA LEU A 66 6.93 -4.87 12.28
C LEU A 66 7.82 -5.81 13.10
N ILE A 67 7.76 -7.09 12.79
CA ILE A 67 8.68 -8.11 13.29
C ILE A 67 9.42 -8.71 12.10
N ALA A 68 10.74 -8.63 12.09
CA ALA A 68 11.54 -9.31 11.08
C ALA A 68 11.41 -10.83 11.25
N ILE A 69 11.03 -11.54 10.20
CA ILE A 69 10.84 -12.99 10.22
C ILE A 69 11.83 -13.73 9.34
N ASP A 70 12.35 -13.06 8.31
CA ASP A 70 13.28 -13.67 7.36
C ASP A 70 14.17 -12.61 6.73
N THR A 71 15.39 -13.01 6.37
CA THR A 71 16.33 -12.19 5.59
C THR A 71 16.92 -13.06 4.50
N ASP A 72 16.66 -12.69 3.26
CA ASP A 72 17.22 -13.35 2.10
C ASP A 72 18.74 -13.14 2.06
N SER A 73 19.50 -14.25 2.05
CA SER A 73 20.97 -14.23 2.16
C SER A 73 21.66 -13.70 0.90
N GLU A 74 21.01 -13.72 -0.25
CA GLU A 74 21.59 -13.29 -1.52
C GLU A 74 21.32 -11.81 -1.78
N THR A 75 20.09 -11.37 -1.50
CA THR A 75 19.63 -10.01 -1.80
C THR A 75 19.65 -9.07 -0.59
N ASN A 76 19.82 -9.62 0.62
CA ASN A 76 19.61 -8.92 1.90
C ASN A 76 18.19 -8.35 2.04
N ALA A 77 17.23 -8.86 1.29
CA ALA A 77 15.84 -8.46 1.40
C ALA A 77 15.23 -8.98 2.70
N GLU A 78 14.61 -8.10 3.46
CA GLU A 78 13.98 -8.44 4.73
C GLU A 78 12.49 -8.68 4.56
N THR A 79 11.98 -9.72 5.21
CA THR A 79 10.54 -10.00 5.28
C THR A 79 10.05 -9.72 6.69
N TYR A 80 8.95 -8.98 6.79
CA TYR A 80 8.37 -8.54 8.06
C TYR A 80 6.93 -9.01 8.20
N ASP A 81 6.59 -9.54 9.38
CA ASP A 81 5.21 -9.64 9.83
C ASP A 81 4.70 -8.28 10.28
N VAL A 82 3.53 -7.89 9.79
CA VAL A 82 2.85 -6.65 10.16
C VAL A 82 2.01 -6.89 11.40
N VAL A 83 2.48 -6.40 12.55
CA VAL A 83 1.79 -6.54 13.83
C VAL A 83 0.73 -5.45 14.03
N ASP A 84 1.05 -4.22 13.61
CA ASP A 84 0.08 -3.11 13.59
C ASP A 84 0.29 -2.24 12.35
N GLY A 85 -0.78 -1.53 11.94
CA GLY A 85 -0.77 -0.67 10.76
C GLY A 85 -1.18 -1.35 9.45
N GLN A 86 -1.60 -2.63 9.48
CA GLN A 86 -1.98 -3.39 8.29
C GLN A 86 -3.06 -2.71 7.44
N GLN A 87 -4.06 -2.07 8.07
CA GLN A 87 -5.15 -1.40 7.37
C GLN A 87 -4.62 -0.25 6.49
N ARG A 88 -3.76 0.59 7.06
CA ARG A 88 -3.11 1.68 6.35
C ARG A 88 -2.18 1.20 5.25
N LEU A 89 -1.31 0.23 5.56
CA LEU A 89 -0.38 -0.34 4.59
C LEU A 89 -1.13 -0.91 3.38
N SER A 90 -2.19 -1.68 3.62
CA SER A 90 -3.06 -2.22 2.56
C SER A 90 -3.70 -1.10 1.73
N THR A 91 -4.17 -0.03 2.39
CA THR A 91 -4.79 1.11 1.68
C THR A 91 -3.76 1.88 0.85
N PHE A 92 -2.53 2.04 1.32
CA PHE A 92 -1.47 2.64 0.50
C PHE A 92 -1.12 1.79 -0.73
N ILE A 93 -1.12 0.46 -0.62
CA ILE A 93 -0.96 -0.45 -1.76
C ILE A 93 -2.10 -0.26 -2.78
N LEU A 94 -3.36 -0.18 -2.31
CA LEU A 94 -4.49 0.12 -3.19
C LEU A 94 -4.35 1.49 -3.86
N LEU A 95 -3.99 2.52 -3.09
CA LEU A 95 -3.78 3.87 -3.62
C LEU A 95 -2.68 3.91 -4.68
N ALA A 96 -1.57 3.22 -4.43
CA ALA A 96 -0.48 3.10 -5.41
C ALA A 96 -0.98 2.47 -6.72
N LYS A 97 -1.81 1.41 -6.64
CA LYS A 97 -2.41 0.77 -7.81
C LYS A 97 -3.35 1.70 -8.57
N VAL A 98 -4.23 2.38 -7.85
CA VAL A 98 -5.19 3.34 -8.44
C VAL A 98 -4.45 4.47 -9.17
N LEU A 99 -3.42 5.04 -8.54
CA LEU A 99 -2.61 6.11 -9.14
C LEU A 99 -1.84 5.62 -10.37
N ALA A 100 -1.21 4.45 -10.28
CA ALA A 100 -0.47 3.87 -11.41
C ALA A 100 -1.38 3.61 -12.62
N THR A 101 -2.64 3.20 -12.38
CA THR A 101 -3.59 2.89 -13.46
C THR A 101 -4.19 4.16 -14.08
N LEU A 102 -4.64 5.11 -13.24
CA LEU A 102 -5.40 6.26 -13.74
C LEU A 102 -4.53 7.40 -14.26
N TYR A 103 -3.35 7.57 -13.69
CA TYR A 103 -2.50 8.74 -13.91
C TYR A 103 -1.14 8.42 -14.55
N ASN A 104 -0.93 7.21 -15.02
CA ASN A 104 0.34 6.74 -15.59
C ASN A 104 0.94 7.72 -16.61
N GLU A 105 0.11 8.26 -17.52
CA GLU A 105 0.56 9.19 -18.56
C GLU A 105 0.98 10.56 -18.01
N HIS A 106 0.47 10.94 -16.82
CA HIS A 106 0.74 12.22 -16.16
C HIS A 106 1.86 12.15 -15.12
N LEU A 107 2.31 10.95 -14.78
CA LEU A 107 3.36 10.74 -13.78
C LEU A 107 4.75 10.87 -14.38
N SER A 108 5.68 11.43 -13.60
CA SER A 108 7.11 11.37 -13.91
C SER A 108 7.60 9.92 -13.91
N LYS A 109 8.71 9.64 -14.58
CA LYS A 109 9.33 8.31 -14.57
C LYS A 109 9.60 7.86 -13.13
N THR A 110 10.17 8.72 -12.29
CA THR A 110 10.46 8.42 -10.89
C THR A 110 9.21 8.06 -10.10
N SER A 111 8.09 8.76 -10.36
CA SER A 111 6.82 8.45 -9.67
C SER A 111 6.24 7.12 -10.14
N ARG A 112 6.32 6.80 -11.42
CA ARG A 112 5.91 5.49 -11.94
C ARG A 112 6.72 4.36 -11.34
N ASP A 113 8.04 4.47 -11.39
CA ASP A 113 8.96 3.48 -10.80
C ASP A 113 8.65 3.26 -9.30
N PHE A 114 8.35 4.34 -8.57
CA PHE A 114 7.95 4.24 -7.17
C PHE A 114 6.64 3.46 -6.99
N LEU A 115 5.60 3.79 -7.76
CA LEU A 115 4.29 3.12 -7.64
C LEU A 115 4.39 1.64 -8.04
N GLU A 116 5.12 1.31 -9.08
CA GLU A 116 5.34 -0.08 -9.50
C GLU A 116 6.08 -0.87 -8.42
N LYS A 117 7.17 -0.32 -7.87
CA LYS A 117 7.93 -0.93 -6.77
C LYS A 117 7.12 -1.07 -5.48
N SER A 118 6.13 -0.20 -5.27
CA SER A 118 5.22 -0.31 -4.12
C SER A 118 4.27 -1.51 -4.22
N LEU A 119 4.04 -2.03 -5.42
CA LEU A 119 3.17 -3.17 -5.66
C LEU A 119 3.94 -4.49 -5.68
N SER A 120 5.05 -4.52 -6.38
CA SER A 120 5.89 -5.71 -6.53
C SER A 120 7.33 -5.33 -6.83
N ASP A 121 8.25 -6.27 -6.57
CA ASP A 121 9.60 -6.12 -7.05
C ASP A 121 9.65 -6.21 -8.58
N THR A 122 10.52 -5.40 -9.19
CA THR A 122 10.71 -5.38 -10.64
C THR A 122 11.91 -6.22 -11.07
N ASP A 123 12.77 -6.59 -10.12
CA ASP A 123 13.99 -7.33 -10.40
C ASP A 123 13.79 -8.84 -10.14
N GLY A 124 13.73 -9.64 -11.19
CA GLY A 124 13.61 -11.09 -11.13
C GLY A 124 12.17 -11.63 -11.07
N GLU A 125 11.92 -12.60 -10.20
CA GLU A 125 10.56 -13.09 -9.94
C GLU A 125 9.74 -11.99 -9.26
N LYS A 126 8.67 -11.54 -9.89
CA LYS A 126 7.78 -10.47 -9.40
C LYS A 126 7.18 -10.83 -8.03
N ARG A 127 7.95 -10.63 -6.97
CA ARG A 127 7.49 -10.84 -5.60
C ARG A 127 6.61 -9.67 -5.17
N LYS A 128 5.41 -9.98 -4.68
CA LYS A 128 4.46 -8.96 -4.21
C LYS A 128 4.98 -8.31 -2.94
N ARG A 129 4.83 -6.98 -2.85
CA ARG A 129 5.26 -6.21 -1.68
C ARG A 129 4.49 -6.57 -0.42
N LEU A 130 3.20 -6.86 -0.56
CA LEU A 130 2.33 -7.30 0.53
C LEU A 130 1.76 -8.68 0.24
N THR A 131 1.95 -9.58 1.19
CA THR A 131 1.45 -10.96 1.14
C THR A 131 0.64 -11.28 2.38
N PHE A 132 -0.03 -12.43 2.38
CA PHE A 132 -0.82 -12.90 3.51
C PHE A 132 -0.40 -14.30 3.88
N ASN A 133 -0.08 -14.53 5.14
CA ASN A 133 0.15 -15.86 5.70
C ASN A 133 -1.15 -16.36 6.33
N THR A 134 -2.22 -16.42 5.56
CA THR A 134 -3.51 -16.89 6.05
C THR A 134 -3.83 -18.26 5.51
N ILE A 135 -4.20 -19.15 6.40
CA ILE A 135 -4.84 -20.44 6.07
C ILE A 135 -6.33 -20.21 5.72
N GLY A 136 -6.83 -19.01 5.88
CA GLY A 136 -8.22 -18.59 5.63
C GLY A 136 -8.33 -17.71 4.39
N LEU A 137 -8.88 -18.20 3.49
CA LEU A 137 -9.30 -18.17 2.12
C LEU A 137 -9.56 -16.82 1.43
N ASN A 138 -9.81 -15.67 2.04
CA ASN A 138 -10.37 -14.56 1.27
C ASN A 138 -9.50 -13.31 1.20
N ALA A 139 -8.69 -13.02 2.22
CA ALA A 139 -7.99 -11.73 2.28
C ALA A 139 -6.96 -11.55 1.15
N LYS A 140 -6.22 -12.61 0.80
CA LYS A 140 -5.27 -12.59 -0.32
C LYS A 140 -6.00 -12.44 -1.66
N ASP A 141 -7.08 -13.20 -1.84
CA ASP A 141 -7.86 -13.21 -3.07
C ASP A 141 -8.66 -11.91 -3.20
N ASP A 142 -9.15 -11.36 -2.09
CA ASP A 142 -9.86 -10.09 -2.05
C ASP A 142 -8.95 -8.91 -2.43
N LEU A 143 -7.73 -8.85 -1.88
CA LEU A 143 -6.76 -7.83 -2.28
C LEU A 143 -6.35 -8.01 -3.75
N GLN A 144 -6.03 -9.25 -4.16
CA GLN A 144 -5.64 -9.51 -5.53
C GLN A 144 -6.76 -9.16 -6.50
N GLY A 145 -8.00 -9.53 -6.21
CA GLY A 145 -9.17 -9.20 -7.03
C GLY A 145 -9.38 -7.68 -7.16
N ALA A 146 -9.08 -6.91 -6.11
CA ALA A 146 -9.11 -5.46 -6.19
C ALA A 146 -8.00 -4.90 -7.10
N LEU A 147 -6.79 -5.45 -7.05
CA LEU A 147 -5.68 -5.05 -7.92
C LEU A 147 -5.94 -5.43 -9.39
N ASP A 148 -6.40 -6.65 -9.65
CA ASP A 148 -6.71 -7.17 -10.99
C ASP A 148 -7.86 -6.39 -11.66
N PHE A 149 -8.80 -5.89 -10.87
CA PHE A 149 -9.87 -5.03 -11.38
C PHE A 149 -9.29 -3.79 -12.09
N PHE A 150 -8.26 -3.18 -11.52
CA PHE A 150 -7.62 -2.00 -12.10
C PHE A 150 -6.74 -2.36 -13.31
N ASP A 151 -6.12 -3.53 -13.37
CA ASP A 151 -5.41 -4.00 -14.57
C ASP A 151 -6.37 -4.15 -15.75
N ASN A 152 -7.56 -4.68 -15.49
CA ASN A 152 -8.59 -4.84 -16.51
C ASN A 152 -9.23 -3.51 -16.96
N LEU A 153 -9.28 -2.48 -16.10
CA LEU A 153 -9.76 -1.15 -16.48
C LEU A 153 -8.84 -0.49 -17.51
N ASP A 154 -7.53 -0.66 -17.37
CA ASP A 154 -6.57 -0.11 -18.34
C ASP A 154 -6.66 -0.83 -19.69
N ALA A 155 -6.84 -2.16 -19.68
CA ALA A 155 -7.04 -2.94 -20.88
C ALA A 155 -8.38 -2.67 -21.58
N SER A 156 -9.39 -2.16 -20.88
CA SER A 156 -10.76 -1.96 -21.38
C SER A 156 -11.07 -0.56 -21.89
N LYS A 157 -10.10 0.35 -21.98
CA LYS A 157 -10.27 1.68 -22.63
C LYS A 157 -10.84 1.62 -24.06
N GLY A 158 -11.14 0.41 -24.56
CA GLY A 158 -11.78 0.16 -25.85
C GLY A 158 -13.04 -0.68 -25.86
N LYS A 159 -13.55 -1.18 -24.71
CA LYS A 159 -14.76 -2.03 -24.69
C LYS A 159 -15.68 -1.66 -23.54
N ASN A 160 -16.88 -1.17 -23.88
CA ASN A 160 -18.01 -1.02 -22.95
C ASN A 160 -18.40 -2.40 -22.37
N SER A 161 -17.75 -2.85 -21.31
CA SER A 161 -18.24 -4.00 -20.55
C SER A 161 -19.26 -3.50 -19.53
N LYS A 162 -20.51 -3.89 -19.71
CA LYS A 162 -21.56 -3.85 -18.69
C LYS A 162 -21.16 -4.84 -17.59
N SER A 163 -20.20 -4.47 -16.74
CA SER A 163 -19.91 -5.25 -15.53
C SER A 163 -20.91 -4.82 -14.46
N SER A 164 -21.50 -5.80 -13.78
CA SER A 164 -22.25 -5.62 -12.54
C SER A 164 -21.46 -4.69 -11.61
N ASP A 165 -22.12 -3.72 -11.01
CA ASP A 165 -21.53 -2.74 -10.10
C ASP A 165 -20.66 -3.46 -9.04
N PRO A 166 -19.32 -3.36 -9.13
CA PRO A 166 -18.41 -4.12 -8.27
C PRO A 166 -18.47 -3.65 -6.82
N SER A 167 -19.06 -2.48 -6.55
CA SER A 167 -19.25 -1.95 -5.19
C SER A 167 -20.26 -2.78 -4.36
N LYS A 168 -21.09 -3.61 -4.99
CA LYS A 168 -22.10 -4.44 -4.31
C LYS A 168 -21.54 -5.73 -3.71
N GLY A 169 -20.28 -6.06 -3.96
CA GLY A 169 -19.60 -7.23 -3.40
C GLY A 169 -19.26 -7.09 -1.91
N LYS A 170 -18.85 -8.21 -1.28
CA LYS A 170 -18.35 -8.24 0.11
C LYS A 170 -16.86 -7.84 0.22
N ASN A 171 -16.16 -7.62 -0.90
CA ASN A 171 -14.74 -7.31 -0.92
C ASN A 171 -14.49 -5.84 -0.55
N ASN A 172 -14.07 -5.60 0.70
CA ASN A 172 -13.78 -4.24 1.19
C ASN A 172 -12.57 -3.60 0.49
N TYR A 173 -11.58 -4.37 0.05
CA TYR A 173 -10.46 -3.84 -0.74
C TYR A 173 -10.95 -3.22 -2.03
N LEU A 174 -11.83 -3.92 -2.76
CA LEU A 174 -12.37 -3.43 -4.03
C LEU A 174 -13.25 -2.19 -3.84
N LYS A 175 -14.13 -2.18 -2.81
CA LYS A 175 -14.93 -0.99 -2.48
C LYS A 175 -14.06 0.22 -2.22
N ASN A 176 -13.04 0.05 -1.38
CA ASN A 176 -12.14 1.13 -1.03
C ASN A 176 -11.27 1.58 -2.21
N ALA A 177 -10.83 0.67 -3.06
CA ALA A 177 -10.10 1.03 -4.28
C ALA A 177 -10.98 1.87 -5.24
N ILE A 178 -12.26 1.53 -5.38
CA ILE A 178 -13.23 2.32 -6.16
C ILE A 178 -13.50 3.66 -5.49
N CYS A 179 -13.63 3.72 -4.17
CA CYS A 179 -13.77 4.97 -3.42
C CYS A 179 -12.57 5.89 -3.66
N LEU A 180 -11.34 5.38 -3.51
CA LEU A 180 -10.11 6.11 -3.80
C LEU A 180 -10.10 6.67 -5.24
N LYS A 181 -10.47 5.84 -6.22
CA LYS A 181 -10.60 6.25 -7.62
C LYS A 181 -11.59 7.41 -7.78
N ASN A 182 -12.82 7.24 -7.27
CA ASN A 182 -13.88 8.23 -7.42
C ASN A 182 -13.54 9.56 -6.74
N TYR A 183 -12.89 9.49 -5.56
CA TYR A 183 -12.40 10.67 -4.85
C TYR A 183 -11.37 11.44 -5.67
N LEU A 184 -10.37 10.73 -6.21
CA LEU A 184 -9.32 11.33 -7.03
C LEU A 184 -9.87 11.96 -8.31
N GLU A 185 -10.79 11.28 -9.00
CA GLU A 185 -11.48 11.82 -10.19
C GLU A 185 -12.30 13.08 -9.87
N LYS A 186 -13.02 13.10 -8.74
CA LYS A 186 -13.84 14.23 -8.28
C LYS A 186 -12.99 15.46 -7.97
N LYS A 187 -11.82 15.28 -7.37
CA LYS A 187 -10.89 16.39 -7.08
C LYS A 187 -10.24 16.96 -8.35
N ARG A 188 -10.52 16.40 -9.54
CA ARG A 188 -9.97 16.83 -10.85
C ARG A 188 -8.47 17.10 -10.75
N LEU A 189 -7.71 16.06 -10.46
CA LEU A 189 -6.27 16.15 -10.30
C LEU A 189 -5.55 16.39 -11.63
N ASN A 190 -5.82 17.52 -12.28
CA ASN A 190 -5.16 17.89 -13.52
C ASN A 190 -3.66 18.18 -13.36
N THR A 191 -3.12 18.19 -12.12
CA THR A 191 -1.74 18.62 -11.89
C THR A 191 -1.17 18.10 -10.57
N LEU A 192 -1.45 16.88 -10.15
CA LEU A 192 -0.86 16.38 -8.93
C LEU A 192 0.33 15.48 -9.24
N THR A 193 1.51 16.06 -9.14
CA THR A 193 2.65 15.39 -8.56
C THR A 193 2.32 15.12 -7.09
N PHE A 194 1.41 14.14 -6.87
CA PHE A 194 1.09 13.67 -5.53
C PHE A 194 2.37 13.05 -4.97
N SER A 195 3.10 13.84 -4.22
CA SER A 195 4.32 13.38 -3.58
C SER A 195 3.94 12.57 -2.35
N LEU A 196 3.62 11.28 -2.52
CA LEU A 196 3.60 10.32 -1.41
C LEU A 196 4.96 10.29 -0.68
N SER A 197 5.97 10.93 -1.24
CA SER A 197 7.30 11.05 -0.64
C SER A 197 7.31 11.86 0.66
N GLY A 198 6.33 12.72 0.90
CA GLY A 198 6.21 13.49 2.16
C GLY A 198 5.44 12.76 3.28
N CYS A 199 4.88 11.59 3.03
CA CYS A 199 4.24 10.81 4.10
C CYS A 199 5.28 10.09 4.94
N ILE A 200 5.31 10.35 6.24
CA ILE A 200 6.15 9.61 7.19
C ILE A 200 5.31 8.57 7.91
N LEU A 201 5.71 7.31 7.78
CA LEU A 201 5.27 6.23 8.66
C LEU A 201 6.35 5.98 9.71
N ARG A 202 5.97 6.05 10.99
CA ARG A 202 6.85 5.63 12.06
C ARG A 202 6.81 4.11 12.17
N SER A 203 7.93 3.44 11.88
CA SER A 203 8.04 1.99 12.01
C SER A 203 8.70 1.61 13.34
N TYR A 204 8.15 0.59 13.99
CA TYR A 204 8.71 -0.03 15.18
C TYR A 204 9.16 -1.44 14.81
N LEU A 205 10.46 -1.68 14.90
CA LEU A 205 11.06 -2.97 14.60
C LEU A 205 11.40 -3.71 15.90
N SER A 206 10.91 -4.94 16.05
CA SER A 206 11.41 -5.88 17.04
C SER A 206 12.11 -7.05 16.32
N LYS A 207 13.29 -7.43 16.78
CA LYS A 207 13.95 -8.64 16.29
C LYS A 207 13.32 -9.86 16.96
N PRO A 208 13.09 -10.97 16.23
CA PRO A 208 12.62 -12.21 16.83
C PRO A 208 13.64 -12.71 17.85
N LEU A 209 13.13 -13.34 18.93
CA LEU A 209 13.96 -14.14 19.82
C LEU A 209 14.54 -15.29 19.01
N VAL A 210 15.86 -15.29 18.82
CA VAL A 210 16.56 -16.48 18.33
C VAL A 210 16.44 -17.53 19.44
N PRO A 211 15.81 -18.70 19.21
CA PRO A 211 15.84 -19.77 20.18
C PRO A 211 17.28 -20.23 20.34
N ILE A 212 17.73 -20.31 21.57
CA ILE A 212 19.02 -20.92 21.95
C ILE A 212 18.88 -22.42 21.87
#